data_6e9a917303e0c30c18bd9e4374302f6b
#
_entry.id   6e9a917303e0c30c18bd9e4374302f6b
#
_cell.length_a   1.000
_cell.length_b   1.000
_cell.length_c   1.000
_cell.angle_alpha   90.00
_cell.angle_beta   90.00
_cell.angle_gamma   90.00
#
_symmetry.space_group_name_H-M   'P 1'
#
loop_
_entity.id
_entity.type
_entity.pdbx_description
1 polymer ?
#
loop_
_entity_poly.entity_id
_entity_poly.type
_entity_poly.pdbx_seq_one_letter_code
_entity_poly.pdbx_strand_id
1 'polypeptide(L)'
;QVLLTILGTLVGHLLLWWLFSWTATAWELDWKGAVVLGSAMSMSSTAIVVKLMAERLELDSEHGRRVMGILLFQDLAVVPLLVLVPALGQSSGQGLWWSMGLAMLKASLLLALLLSGGQRVMRWWLTLVARRKSEELFVLNLLLITLGMAYLTEHAGLSLALGAFVAGMLVAETEYKHQVEADIRPFHDILLGLFFITIGMKLDWRPVIDNALIVVLLTSAPVLAKFVLVAVLARFFKAPLGVALRTGLYLAQAGEFGFVLLTLGSEHHLIAAQWVSPVLASMVLSMLVSPFIILHSDRIVNRLWSGDWLMQSVALTTIAKKAMAAHAHVIICGYGRSGQNLARFLDQEGIPYMALDLDPDRVRQAAAAGQSVVFGDAARLPSLMSAGLARASAVVVSYHDTPSALKILHLVHEHAPTVPVLVRTIDDADMDTLKAAGATEVVPEAIEGSLMLAGHVLALVGVPMKRVIRITRDARDARYALLRGYFHGADDDTAEELHLERLHSVTLPSGVRCVGTPLGGVALHALGVQVVSVRRPNQGVVSAAEDWVLEVGDTLVLSGVPEALARAEDNLLSL
;
A
#
# COMPACT_ATOMS: atom_id res chain seq x y z
N GLN A 1 6.49 -14.50 11.88
CA GLN A 1 5.61 -14.78 10.72
C GLN A 1 6.40 -15.03 9.43
N VAL A 2 7.38 -14.15 9.07
CA VAL A 2 8.25 -14.32 7.89
C VAL A 2 9.03 -15.64 7.95
N LEU A 3 9.65 -15.95 9.10
CA LEU A 3 10.41 -17.21 9.29
C LEU A 3 9.51 -18.45 9.10
N LEU A 4 8.28 -18.42 9.62
CA LEU A 4 7.31 -19.51 9.46
C LEU A 4 6.85 -19.65 8.00
N THR A 5 6.71 -18.54 7.28
CA THR A 5 6.38 -18.55 5.85
C THR A 5 7.52 -19.16 5.03
N ILE A 6 8.77 -18.75 5.32
CA ILE A 6 9.98 -19.30 4.67
C ILE A 6 10.07 -20.81 4.91
N LEU A 7 9.93 -21.25 6.16
CA LEU A 7 10.00 -22.68 6.50
C LEU A 7 8.88 -23.47 5.82
N GLY A 8 7.64 -22.95 5.83
CA GLY A 8 6.50 -23.57 5.16
C GLY A 8 6.69 -23.69 3.65
N THR A 9 7.30 -22.69 3.02
CA THR A 9 7.62 -22.73 1.59
C THR A 9 8.71 -23.77 1.30
N LEU A 10 9.74 -23.83 2.15
CA LEU A 10 10.80 -24.83 2.01
C LEU A 10 10.26 -26.25 2.13
N VAL A 11 9.44 -26.52 3.13
CA VAL A 11 8.77 -27.82 3.31
C VAL A 11 7.87 -28.14 2.12
N GLY A 12 7.14 -27.13 1.61
CA GLY A 12 6.31 -27.27 0.42
C GLY A 12 7.12 -27.65 -0.83
N HIS A 13 8.26 -27.04 -1.03
CA HIS A 13 9.19 -27.39 -2.11
C HIS A 13 9.71 -28.81 -1.99
N LEU A 14 10.11 -29.22 -0.78
CA LEU A 14 10.59 -30.59 -0.53
C LEU A 14 9.49 -31.64 -0.75
N LEU A 15 8.26 -31.36 -0.34
CA LEU A 15 7.12 -32.25 -0.56
C LEU A 15 6.73 -32.38 -2.04
N LEU A 16 6.71 -31.26 -2.78
CA LEU A 16 6.47 -31.28 -4.23
C LEU A 16 7.58 -32.05 -4.94
N TRP A 17 8.82 -31.81 -4.56
CA TRP A 17 9.96 -32.53 -5.09
C TRP A 17 9.87 -34.03 -4.79
N TRP A 18 9.52 -34.43 -3.57
CA TRP A 18 9.32 -35.84 -3.19
C TRP A 18 8.18 -36.48 -3.97
N LEU A 19 7.03 -35.79 -4.09
CA LEU A 19 5.88 -36.26 -4.85
C LEU A 19 6.24 -36.43 -6.34
N PHE A 20 6.96 -35.46 -6.89
CA PHE A 20 7.37 -35.49 -8.29
C PHE A 20 8.45 -36.55 -8.54
N SER A 21 9.38 -36.77 -7.61
CA SER A 21 10.36 -37.84 -7.68
C SER A 21 9.67 -39.23 -7.70
N TRP A 22 8.57 -39.37 -6.94
CA TRP A 22 7.85 -40.65 -6.90
C TRP A 22 7.09 -40.90 -8.21
N THR A 23 6.47 -39.88 -8.79
CA THR A 23 5.83 -39.97 -10.11
C THR A 23 6.83 -40.08 -11.25
N ALA A 24 8.01 -39.50 -11.10
CA ALA A 24 9.09 -39.56 -12.08
C ALA A 24 9.68 -40.97 -12.24
N THR A 25 9.66 -41.79 -11.19
CA THR A 25 10.05 -43.22 -11.30
C THR A 25 9.12 -44.00 -12.22
N ALA A 26 7.84 -43.60 -12.29
CA ALA A 26 6.86 -44.23 -13.21
C ALA A 26 7.10 -43.83 -14.69
N TRP A 27 7.90 -42.77 -14.94
CA TRP A 27 8.22 -42.23 -16.27
C TRP A 27 9.68 -42.49 -16.69
N GLU A 28 10.39 -43.40 -15.98
CA GLU A 28 11.80 -43.70 -16.20
C GLU A 28 12.72 -42.47 -16.07
N LEU A 29 12.29 -41.44 -15.33
CA LEU A 29 13.12 -40.30 -15.04
C LEU A 29 14.10 -40.61 -13.91
N ASP A 30 15.39 -40.28 -14.12
CA ASP A 30 16.38 -40.34 -13.04
C ASP A 30 16.00 -39.35 -11.93
N TRP A 31 16.38 -39.64 -10.69
CA TRP A 31 16.13 -38.78 -9.54
C TRP A 31 16.65 -37.34 -9.72
N LYS A 32 17.74 -37.17 -10.50
CA LYS A 32 18.28 -35.84 -10.85
C LYS A 32 17.29 -35.04 -11.72
N GLY A 33 16.72 -35.69 -12.73
CA GLY A 33 15.68 -35.09 -13.55
C GLY A 33 14.43 -34.75 -12.77
N ALA A 34 14.06 -35.62 -11.81
CA ALA A 34 12.94 -35.36 -10.91
C ALA A 34 13.16 -34.13 -10.00
N VAL A 35 14.40 -33.92 -9.50
CA VAL A 35 14.78 -32.70 -8.77
C VAL A 35 14.56 -31.46 -9.62
N VAL A 36 15.06 -31.49 -10.86
CA VAL A 36 14.95 -30.33 -11.77
C VAL A 36 13.51 -30.02 -12.11
N LEU A 37 12.72 -31.04 -12.48
CA LEU A 37 11.29 -30.87 -12.79
C LEU A 37 10.49 -30.40 -11.59
N GLY A 38 10.72 -31.01 -10.42
CA GLY A 38 10.06 -30.59 -9.18
C GLY A 38 10.39 -29.14 -8.80
N SER A 39 11.67 -28.75 -8.94
CA SER A 39 12.10 -27.38 -8.71
C SER A 39 11.46 -26.39 -9.70
N ALA A 40 11.46 -26.74 -10.99
CA ALA A 40 10.85 -25.90 -12.03
C ALA A 40 9.34 -25.70 -11.80
N MET A 41 8.61 -26.77 -11.49
CA MET A 41 7.16 -26.73 -11.26
C MET A 41 6.80 -26.08 -9.92
N SER A 42 7.71 -26.05 -8.95
CA SER A 42 7.46 -25.41 -7.64
C SER A 42 7.47 -23.90 -7.69
N MET A 43 8.17 -23.29 -8.66
CA MET A 43 8.21 -21.83 -8.82
C MET A 43 6.85 -21.29 -9.22
N SER A 44 6.50 -20.09 -8.72
CA SER A 44 5.28 -19.37 -9.09
C SER A 44 5.66 -18.06 -9.76
N SER A 45 4.81 -17.56 -10.66
CA SER A 45 5.08 -16.30 -11.36
C SER A 45 4.88 -15.09 -10.46
N THR A 46 5.98 -14.45 -10.11
CA THR A 46 5.97 -13.21 -9.35
C THR A 46 5.34 -12.08 -10.17
N ALA A 47 5.70 -11.97 -11.46
CA ALA A 47 5.22 -10.91 -12.33
C ALA A 47 3.68 -10.90 -12.48
N ILE A 48 3.06 -12.05 -12.74
CA ILE A 48 1.60 -12.16 -12.91
C ILE A 48 0.87 -11.87 -11.59
N VAL A 49 1.33 -12.51 -10.51
CA VAL A 49 0.63 -12.43 -9.22
C VAL A 49 0.70 -11.05 -8.63
N VAL A 50 1.90 -10.44 -8.58
CA VAL A 50 2.08 -9.10 -8.00
C VAL A 50 1.31 -8.06 -8.78
N LYS A 51 1.34 -8.12 -10.12
CA LYS A 51 0.57 -7.20 -10.98
C LYS A 51 -0.94 -7.29 -10.71
N LEU A 52 -1.51 -8.50 -10.72
CA LEU A 52 -2.94 -8.69 -10.46
C LEU A 52 -3.34 -8.29 -9.03
N MET A 53 -2.48 -8.55 -8.04
CA MET A 53 -2.71 -8.12 -6.66
C MET A 53 -2.63 -6.61 -6.51
N ALA A 54 -1.72 -5.94 -7.22
CA ALA A 54 -1.61 -4.49 -7.23
C ALA A 54 -2.87 -3.85 -7.83
N GLU A 55 -3.34 -4.36 -8.99
CA GLU A 55 -4.57 -3.89 -9.65
C GLU A 55 -5.82 -4.08 -8.77
N ARG A 56 -5.82 -5.10 -7.90
CA ARG A 56 -6.93 -5.40 -6.98
C ARG A 56 -6.77 -4.76 -5.60
N LEU A 57 -5.70 -4.01 -5.36
CA LEU A 57 -5.36 -3.42 -4.07
C LEU A 57 -5.30 -4.47 -2.93
N GLU A 58 -4.73 -5.65 -3.25
CA GLU A 58 -4.66 -6.81 -2.34
C GLU A 58 -3.25 -7.11 -1.83
N LEU A 59 -2.22 -6.34 -2.24
CA LEU A 59 -0.83 -6.57 -1.85
C LEU A 59 -0.64 -6.62 -0.32
N ASP A 60 -1.27 -5.69 0.39
CA ASP A 60 -1.15 -5.57 1.84
C ASP A 60 -2.24 -6.34 2.61
N SER A 61 -3.13 -7.04 1.91
CA SER A 61 -4.09 -7.94 2.54
C SER A 61 -3.39 -9.08 3.26
N GLU A 62 -4.07 -9.77 4.18
CA GLU A 62 -3.46 -10.87 4.94
C GLU A 62 -2.95 -12.00 4.02
N HIS A 63 -3.72 -12.37 2.98
CA HIS A 63 -3.25 -13.34 1.98
C HIS A 63 -2.16 -12.74 1.09
N GLY A 64 -2.23 -11.45 0.75
CA GLY A 64 -1.24 -10.76 -0.06
C GLY A 64 0.15 -10.76 0.55
N ARG A 65 0.27 -10.37 1.80
CA ARG A 65 1.55 -10.40 2.53
C ARG A 65 2.15 -11.81 2.60
N ARG A 66 1.31 -12.86 2.72
CA ARG A 66 1.77 -14.26 2.71
C ARG A 66 2.25 -14.68 1.32
N VAL A 67 1.48 -14.34 0.28
CA VAL A 67 1.83 -14.58 -1.12
C VAL A 67 3.16 -13.91 -1.45
N MET A 68 3.31 -12.62 -1.14
CA MET A 68 4.55 -11.87 -1.36
C MET A 68 5.75 -12.50 -0.64
N GLY A 69 5.59 -12.88 0.64
CA GLY A 69 6.65 -13.54 1.39
C GLY A 69 7.09 -14.87 0.78
N ILE A 70 6.15 -15.66 0.23
CA ILE A 70 6.45 -16.92 -0.45
C ILE A 70 7.14 -16.67 -1.79
N LEU A 71 6.65 -15.73 -2.60
CA LEU A 71 7.26 -15.39 -3.89
C LEU A 71 8.70 -14.89 -3.73
N LEU A 72 8.93 -13.96 -2.80
CA LEU A 72 10.28 -13.46 -2.50
C LEU A 72 11.22 -14.59 -2.06
N PHE A 73 10.72 -15.55 -1.28
CA PHE A 73 11.52 -16.72 -0.91
C PHE A 73 11.80 -17.63 -2.11
N GLN A 74 10.81 -17.85 -2.98
CA GLN A 74 11.00 -18.65 -4.21
C GLN A 74 12.05 -18.01 -5.11
N ASP A 75 12.00 -16.70 -5.33
CA ASP A 75 12.98 -15.96 -6.13
C ASP A 75 14.41 -16.09 -5.53
N LEU A 76 14.53 -16.05 -4.21
CA LEU A 76 15.82 -16.29 -3.55
C LEU A 76 16.26 -17.77 -3.67
N ALA A 77 15.33 -18.72 -3.61
CA ALA A 77 15.62 -20.15 -3.72
C ALA A 77 16.07 -20.57 -5.13
N VAL A 78 15.76 -19.77 -6.15
CA VAL A 78 16.26 -20.01 -7.51
C VAL A 78 17.79 -19.97 -7.56
N VAL A 79 18.44 -19.12 -6.77
CA VAL A 79 19.91 -18.95 -6.79
C VAL A 79 20.66 -20.26 -6.52
N PRO A 80 20.41 -20.95 -5.40
CA PRO A 80 21.04 -22.26 -5.18
C PRO A 80 20.64 -23.31 -6.24
N LEU A 81 19.43 -23.25 -6.81
CA LEU A 81 18.99 -24.17 -7.86
C LEU A 81 19.73 -23.94 -9.18
N LEU A 82 20.03 -22.69 -9.56
CA LEU A 82 20.84 -22.35 -10.73
C LEU A 82 22.29 -22.86 -10.63
N VAL A 83 22.77 -23.09 -9.43
CA VAL A 83 24.09 -23.71 -9.18
C VAL A 83 23.99 -25.23 -9.12
N LEU A 84 22.92 -25.74 -8.51
CA LEU A 84 22.72 -27.17 -8.28
C LEU A 84 22.47 -27.94 -9.58
N VAL A 85 21.64 -27.39 -10.50
CA VAL A 85 21.26 -28.09 -11.73
C VAL A 85 22.47 -28.40 -12.61
N PRO A 86 23.38 -27.46 -12.96
CA PRO A 86 24.60 -27.78 -13.69
C PRO A 86 25.50 -28.79 -12.96
N ALA A 87 25.62 -28.67 -11.62
CA ALA A 87 26.42 -29.58 -10.83
C ALA A 87 25.90 -31.03 -10.87
N LEU A 88 24.59 -31.22 -10.90
CA LEU A 88 23.94 -32.53 -11.08
C LEU A 88 24.25 -33.15 -12.45
N GLY A 89 24.37 -32.33 -13.50
CA GLY A 89 24.68 -32.78 -14.87
C GLY A 89 26.14 -33.24 -15.05
N GLN A 90 27.08 -32.58 -14.35
CA GLN A 90 28.51 -32.85 -14.53
C GLN A 90 29.00 -34.09 -13.79
N SER A 91 28.27 -34.61 -12.82
CA SER A 91 28.75 -35.68 -11.93
C SER A 91 28.12 -37.03 -12.25
N SER A 92 28.95 -38.00 -12.68
CA SER A 92 28.62 -39.41 -12.77
C SER A 92 29.48 -40.19 -11.79
N GLY A 93 28.86 -40.78 -10.74
CA GLY A 93 29.52 -41.73 -9.88
C GLY A 93 29.77 -41.28 -8.43
N GLN A 94 30.70 -41.91 -7.76
CA GLN A 94 30.98 -41.78 -6.30
C GLN A 94 31.44 -40.38 -5.81
N GLY A 95 31.67 -39.43 -6.72
CA GLY A 95 32.09 -38.07 -6.40
C GLY A 95 30.97 -37.03 -6.37
N LEU A 96 29.69 -37.42 -6.56
CA LEU A 96 28.56 -36.48 -6.70
C LEU A 96 28.43 -35.50 -5.53
N TRP A 97 28.43 -36.01 -4.31
CA TRP A 97 28.30 -35.16 -3.11
C TRP A 97 29.48 -34.21 -2.92
N TRP A 98 30.68 -34.68 -3.31
CA TRP A 98 31.86 -33.83 -3.27
C TRP A 98 31.83 -32.73 -4.34
N SER A 99 31.45 -33.05 -5.58
CA SER A 99 31.32 -32.06 -6.66
C SER A 99 30.20 -31.04 -6.38
N MET A 100 29.06 -31.49 -5.86
CA MET A 100 27.99 -30.61 -5.40
C MET A 100 28.45 -29.69 -4.26
N GLY A 101 29.13 -30.27 -3.24
CA GLY A 101 29.67 -29.49 -2.13
C GLY A 101 30.68 -28.43 -2.60
N LEU A 102 31.53 -28.80 -3.53
CA LEU A 102 32.51 -27.87 -4.11
C LEU A 102 31.86 -26.78 -4.98
N ALA A 103 30.84 -27.13 -5.78
CA ALA A 103 30.10 -26.17 -6.57
C ALA A 103 29.35 -25.17 -5.68
N MET A 104 28.67 -25.64 -4.65
CA MET A 104 27.99 -24.79 -3.67
C MET A 104 28.97 -23.91 -2.89
N LEU A 105 30.13 -24.45 -2.51
CA LEU A 105 31.19 -23.67 -1.85
C LEU A 105 31.75 -22.58 -2.77
N LYS A 106 32.05 -22.89 -4.03
CA LYS A 106 32.51 -21.90 -5.03
C LYS A 106 31.47 -20.82 -5.26
N ALA A 107 30.18 -21.20 -5.44
CA ALA A 107 29.11 -20.25 -5.62
C ALA A 107 28.92 -19.37 -4.38
N SER A 108 28.93 -19.96 -3.19
CA SER A 108 28.81 -19.21 -1.93
C SER A 108 29.97 -18.24 -1.73
N LEU A 109 31.21 -18.67 -2.05
CA LEU A 109 32.39 -17.82 -1.95
C LEU A 109 32.34 -16.67 -2.96
N LEU A 110 31.96 -16.97 -4.22
CA LEU A 110 31.79 -15.94 -5.25
C LEU A 110 30.68 -14.94 -4.86
N LEU A 111 29.55 -15.46 -4.39
CA LEU A 111 28.44 -14.61 -3.94
C LEU A 111 28.84 -13.73 -2.75
N ALA A 112 29.52 -14.28 -1.77
CA ALA A 112 30.04 -13.54 -0.62
C ALA A 112 31.06 -12.46 -1.04
N LEU A 113 31.98 -12.78 -1.98
CA LEU A 113 32.92 -11.82 -2.52
C LEU A 113 32.22 -10.70 -3.29
N LEU A 114 31.26 -11.06 -4.14
CA LEU A 114 30.49 -10.09 -4.92
C LEU A 114 29.60 -9.20 -4.02
N LEU A 115 28.94 -9.76 -3.03
CA LEU A 115 28.13 -8.98 -2.10
C LEU A 115 28.95 -8.07 -1.19
N SER A 116 30.10 -8.54 -0.70
CA SER A 116 30.95 -7.75 0.21
C SER A 116 31.79 -6.68 -0.48
N GLY A 117 32.38 -7.01 -1.63
CA GLY A 117 33.23 -6.11 -2.41
C GLY A 117 32.49 -5.38 -3.52
N GLY A 118 31.59 -6.08 -4.20
CA GLY A 118 30.84 -5.56 -5.35
C GLY A 118 29.92 -4.39 -5.01
N GLN A 119 29.39 -4.35 -3.80
CA GLN A 119 28.53 -3.27 -3.33
C GLN A 119 29.23 -1.90 -3.30
N ARG A 120 30.52 -1.87 -2.85
CA ARG A 120 31.31 -0.63 -2.86
C ARG A 120 31.67 -0.20 -4.28
N VAL A 121 32.05 -1.17 -5.12
CA VAL A 121 32.37 -0.91 -6.53
C VAL A 121 31.13 -0.42 -7.27
N MET A 122 29.99 -1.06 -7.07
CA MET A 122 28.72 -0.69 -7.70
C MET A 122 28.27 0.72 -7.33
N ARG A 123 28.30 1.06 -6.04
CA ARG A 123 27.96 2.41 -5.55
C ARG A 123 28.91 3.46 -6.13
N TRP A 124 30.20 3.21 -6.12
CA TRP A 124 31.19 4.10 -6.71
C TRP A 124 30.95 4.30 -8.21
N TRP A 125 30.75 3.20 -8.95
CA TRP A 125 30.52 3.22 -10.39
C TRP A 125 29.24 3.97 -10.77
N LEU A 126 28.12 3.65 -10.15
CA LEU A 126 26.85 4.31 -10.42
C LEU A 126 26.90 5.79 -10.05
N THR A 127 27.60 6.16 -8.97
CA THR A 127 27.82 7.57 -8.63
C THR A 127 28.63 8.31 -9.71
N LEU A 128 29.65 7.66 -10.27
CA LEU A 128 30.44 8.24 -11.36
C LEU A 128 29.59 8.47 -12.62
N VAL A 129 28.75 7.51 -12.96
CA VAL A 129 27.85 7.57 -14.13
C VAL A 129 26.75 8.61 -13.90
N ALA A 130 26.09 8.62 -12.76
CA ALA A 130 25.00 9.54 -12.43
C ALA A 130 25.45 11.02 -12.45
N ARG A 131 26.71 11.29 -12.10
CA ARG A 131 27.30 12.67 -12.19
C ARG A 131 27.32 13.22 -13.62
N ARG A 132 27.24 12.37 -14.64
CA ARG A 132 27.19 12.81 -16.06
C ARG A 132 25.83 13.33 -16.48
N LYS A 133 24.78 13.14 -15.68
CA LYS A 133 23.42 13.65 -15.90
C LYS A 133 22.83 13.28 -17.29
N SER A 134 23.17 12.11 -17.83
CA SER A 134 22.60 11.55 -19.05
C SER A 134 21.88 10.25 -18.72
N GLU A 135 20.58 10.18 -19.03
CA GLU A 135 19.72 9.02 -18.81
C GLU A 135 20.15 7.85 -19.70
N GLU A 136 20.50 8.13 -20.96
CA GLU A 136 20.94 7.11 -21.92
C GLU A 136 22.25 6.46 -21.45
N LEU A 137 23.20 7.26 -20.96
CA LEU A 137 24.45 6.76 -20.43
C LEU A 137 24.22 5.92 -19.18
N PHE A 138 23.25 6.30 -18.34
CA PHE A 138 22.92 5.56 -17.13
C PHE A 138 22.34 4.19 -17.48
N VAL A 139 21.36 4.11 -18.38
CA VAL A 139 20.74 2.85 -18.85
C VAL A 139 21.76 1.95 -19.54
N LEU A 140 22.63 2.50 -20.41
CA LEU A 140 23.69 1.71 -21.06
C LEU A 140 24.65 1.10 -20.03
N ASN A 141 24.98 1.81 -18.96
CA ASN A 141 25.80 1.27 -17.89
C ASN A 141 25.09 0.18 -17.06
N LEU A 142 23.78 0.29 -16.85
CA LEU A 142 22.99 -0.78 -16.21
C LEU A 142 23.03 -2.06 -17.06
N LEU A 143 22.87 -1.93 -18.37
CA LEU A 143 22.98 -3.06 -19.31
C LEU A 143 24.41 -3.65 -19.28
N LEU A 144 25.43 -2.77 -19.29
CA LEU A 144 26.84 -3.21 -19.18
C LEU A 144 27.12 -3.98 -17.90
N ILE A 145 26.61 -3.50 -16.75
CA ILE A 145 26.74 -4.17 -15.45
C ILE A 145 26.05 -5.53 -15.50
N THR A 146 24.81 -5.59 -15.97
CA THR A 146 24.02 -6.83 -16.00
C THR A 146 24.65 -7.87 -16.92
N LEU A 147 25.01 -7.49 -18.15
CA LEU A 147 25.63 -8.39 -19.13
C LEU A 147 27.07 -8.76 -18.73
N GLY A 148 27.82 -7.79 -18.19
CA GLY A 148 29.18 -8.04 -17.72
C GLY A 148 29.22 -9.01 -16.55
N MET A 149 28.30 -8.89 -15.58
CA MET A 149 28.17 -9.83 -14.48
C MET A 149 27.71 -11.21 -14.94
N ALA A 150 26.75 -11.27 -15.89
CA ALA A 150 26.35 -12.53 -16.49
C ALA A 150 27.52 -13.23 -17.17
N TYR A 151 28.32 -12.52 -17.97
CA TYR A 151 29.50 -13.05 -18.62
C TYR A 151 30.57 -13.52 -17.63
N LEU A 152 30.83 -12.76 -16.55
CA LEU A 152 31.80 -13.13 -15.51
C LEU A 152 31.38 -14.41 -14.78
N THR A 153 30.10 -14.58 -14.46
CA THR A 153 29.59 -15.80 -13.80
C THR A 153 29.67 -17.02 -14.73
N GLU A 154 29.36 -16.84 -16.02
CA GLU A 154 29.51 -17.91 -17.01
C GLU A 154 30.96 -18.37 -17.12
N HIS A 155 31.94 -17.46 -17.15
CA HIS A 155 33.37 -17.78 -17.17
C HIS A 155 33.82 -18.50 -15.88
N ALA A 156 33.14 -18.25 -14.77
CA ALA A 156 33.35 -18.96 -13.51
C ALA A 156 32.67 -20.36 -13.47
N GLY A 157 32.00 -20.76 -14.55
CA GLY A 157 31.32 -22.05 -14.67
C GLY A 157 29.91 -22.07 -14.04
N LEU A 158 29.32 -20.88 -13.85
CA LEU A 158 27.95 -20.69 -13.34
C LEU A 158 27.04 -20.19 -14.47
N SER A 159 25.74 -20.10 -14.23
CA SER A 159 24.80 -19.66 -15.26
C SER A 159 24.81 -18.14 -15.48
N LEU A 160 24.53 -17.72 -16.74
CA LEU A 160 24.31 -16.31 -17.11
C LEU A 160 23.19 -15.66 -16.27
N ALA A 161 22.11 -16.41 -16.02
CA ALA A 161 20.98 -15.95 -15.23
C ALA A 161 21.36 -15.60 -13.79
N LEU A 162 22.26 -16.40 -13.18
CA LEU A 162 22.80 -16.12 -11.85
C LEU A 162 23.55 -14.79 -11.81
N GLY A 163 24.37 -14.52 -12.83
CA GLY A 163 25.11 -13.26 -12.92
C GLY A 163 24.23 -12.04 -13.04
N ALA A 164 23.21 -12.11 -13.90
CA ALA A 164 22.22 -11.05 -14.04
C ALA A 164 21.44 -10.82 -12.73
N PHE A 165 21.06 -11.90 -12.02
CA PHE A 165 20.40 -11.82 -10.72
C PHE A 165 21.30 -11.13 -9.67
N VAL A 166 22.57 -11.53 -9.59
CA VAL A 166 23.53 -10.92 -8.66
C VAL A 166 23.75 -9.44 -8.97
N ALA A 167 23.83 -9.07 -10.27
CA ALA A 167 23.92 -7.68 -10.67
C ALA A 167 22.71 -6.87 -10.16
N GLY A 168 21.49 -7.39 -10.34
CA GLY A 168 20.26 -6.77 -9.83
C GLY A 168 20.28 -6.61 -8.32
N MET A 169 20.72 -7.63 -7.58
CA MET A 169 20.84 -7.59 -6.13
C MET A 169 21.85 -6.53 -5.65
N LEU A 170 23.00 -6.41 -6.31
CA LEU A 170 23.99 -5.39 -5.99
C LEU A 170 23.49 -3.97 -6.25
N VAL A 171 22.74 -3.77 -7.32
CA VAL A 171 22.12 -2.48 -7.66
C VAL A 171 21.01 -2.12 -6.67
N ALA A 172 20.19 -3.08 -6.26
CA ALA A 172 19.08 -2.88 -5.32
C ALA A 172 19.53 -2.37 -3.94
N GLU A 173 20.77 -2.65 -3.55
CA GLU A 173 21.39 -2.19 -2.31
C GLU A 173 22.01 -0.78 -2.42
N THR A 174 21.90 -0.13 -3.58
CA THR A 174 22.43 1.23 -3.79
C THR A 174 21.37 2.30 -3.59
N GLU A 175 21.79 3.54 -3.40
CA GLU A 175 20.92 4.72 -3.30
C GLU A 175 20.16 5.01 -4.60
N TYR A 176 20.62 4.43 -5.72
CA TYR A 176 20.07 4.63 -7.07
C TYR A 176 18.93 3.67 -7.43
N LYS A 177 18.53 2.77 -6.52
CA LYS A 177 17.54 1.70 -6.79
C LYS A 177 16.25 2.20 -7.43
N HIS A 178 15.68 3.31 -6.96
CA HIS A 178 14.43 3.85 -7.48
C HIS A 178 14.58 4.44 -8.89
N GLN A 179 15.70 5.11 -9.16
CA GLN A 179 16.00 5.60 -10.50
C GLN A 179 16.23 4.43 -11.45
N VAL A 180 17.01 3.42 -11.03
CA VAL A 180 17.23 2.20 -11.83
C VAL A 180 15.92 1.50 -12.15
N GLU A 181 15.02 1.37 -11.18
CA GLU A 181 13.72 0.75 -11.38
C GLU A 181 12.87 1.52 -12.41
N ALA A 182 12.86 2.85 -12.33
CA ALA A 182 12.13 3.70 -13.27
C ALA A 182 12.71 3.61 -14.69
N ASP A 183 14.03 3.71 -14.81
CA ASP A 183 14.73 3.76 -16.11
C ASP A 183 14.75 2.39 -16.82
N ILE A 184 14.78 1.27 -16.06
CA ILE A 184 14.84 -0.09 -16.65
C ILE A 184 13.45 -0.64 -16.98
N ARG A 185 12.40 -0.08 -16.41
CA ARG A 185 11.02 -0.59 -16.54
C ARG A 185 10.56 -0.77 -17.99
N PRO A 186 10.79 0.17 -18.94
CA PRO A 186 10.41 -0.02 -20.33
C PRO A 186 11.14 -1.18 -21.00
N PHE A 187 12.44 -1.34 -20.68
CA PHE A 187 13.26 -2.44 -21.18
C PHE A 187 12.84 -3.78 -20.56
N HIS A 188 12.55 -3.81 -19.28
CA HIS A 188 12.04 -4.98 -18.57
C HIS A 188 10.80 -5.52 -19.26
N ASP A 189 9.81 -4.68 -19.56
CA ASP A 189 8.55 -5.12 -20.18
C ASP A 189 8.76 -5.67 -21.60
N ILE A 190 9.62 -5.02 -22.40
CA ILE A 190 9.98 -5.49 -23.75
C ILE A 190 10.77 -6.81 -23.69
N LEU A 191 11.78 -6.88 -22.82
CA LEU A 191 12.63 -8.08 -22.69
C LEU A 191 11.84 -9.26 -22.11
N LEU A 192 10.93 -9.00 -21.17
CA LEU A 192 10.01 -10.02 -20.64
C LEU A 192 9.10 -10.55 -21.76
N GLY A 193 8.54 -9.67 -22.60
CA GLY A 193 7.77 -10.07 -23.78
C GLY A 193 8.59 -10.92 -24.75
N LEU A 194 9.82 -10.49 -25.06
CA LEU A 194 10.75 -11.24 -25.92
C LEU A 194 11.10 -12.60 -25.32
N PHE A 195 11.31 -12.67 -24.00
CA PHE A 195 11.54 -13.93 -23.29
C PHE A 195 10.38 -14.91 -23.49
N PHE A 196 9.13 -14.48 -23.28
CA PHE A 196 7.96 -15.34 -23.49
C PHE A 196 7.78 -15.75 -24.96
N ILE A 197 8.07 -14.87 -25.93
CA ILE A 197 8.07 -15.20 -27.35
C ILE A 197 9.11 -16.29 -27.63
N THR A 198 10.33 -16.14 -27.11
CA THR A 198 11.42 -17.11 -27.29
C THR A 198 11.07 -18.47 -26.67
N ILE A 199 10.45 -18.49 -25.49
CA ILE A 199 9.92 -19.71 -24.89
C ILE A 199 8.84 -20.34 -25.76
N GLY A 200 7.90 -19.54 -26.28
CA GLY A 200 6.85 -20.01 -27.20
C GLY A 200 7.42 -20.60 -28.50
N MET A 201 8.50 -20.03 -29.04
CA MET A 201 9.20 -20.55 -30.21
C MET A 201 9.90 -21.90 -29.99
N LYS A 202 10.32 -22.17 -28.75
CA LYS A 202 10.89 -23.49 -28.36
C LYS A 202 9.81 -24.57 -28.21
N LEU A 203 8.53 -24.18 -28.17
CA LEU A 203 7.42 -25.10 -28.01
C LEU A 203 7.14 -25.81 -29.34
N ASP A 204 7.47 -27.10 -29.42
CA ASP A 204 6.99 -27.95 -30.52
C ASP A 204 5.54 -28.36 -30.25
N TRP A 205 4.61 -27.88 -31.08
CA TRP A 205 3.19 -28.09 -30.92
C TRP A 205 2.73 -29.52 -31.31
N ARG A 206 3.51 -30.26 -32.07
CA ARG A 206 3.18 -31.62 -32.50
C ARG A 206 3.17 -32.59 -31.31
N PRO A 207 4.25 -32.74 -30.53
CA PRO A 207 4.21 -33.55 -29.31
C PRO A 207 3.15 -33.11 -28.29
N VAL A 208 2.79 -31.82 -28.28
CA VAL A 208 1.74 -31.28 -27.40
C VAL A 208 0.36 -31.79 -27.80
N ILE A 209 0.05 -31.80 -29.10
CA ILE A 209 -1.22 -32.33 -29.64
C ILE A 209 -1.27 -33.86 -29.49
N ASP A 210 -0.20 -34.55 -29.88
CA ASP A 210 -0.12 -36.00 -29.78
C ASP A 210 -0.26 -36.52 -28.36
N ASN A 211 0.17 -35.71 -27.38
CA ASN A 211 0.11 -36.00 -25.95
C ASN A 211 -0.84 -35.07 -25.19
N ALA A 212 -1.90 -34.57 -25.81
CA ALA A 212 -2.80 -33.55 -25.23
C ALA A 212 -3.33 -33.96 -23.84
N LEU A 213 -3.69 -35.22 -23.65
CA LEU A 213 -4.13 -35.75 -22.34
C LEU A 213 -3.03 -35.62 -21.27
N ILE A 214 -1.78 -35.95 -21.65
CA ILE A 214 -0.63 -35.83 -20.76
C ILE A 214 -0.38 -34.36 -20.40
N VAL A 215 -0.45 -33.45 -21.38
CA VAL A 215 -0.27 -32.01 -21.13
C VAL A 215 -1.36 -31.47 -20.21
N VAL A 216 -2.62 -31.87 -20.39
CA VAL A 216 -3.71 -31.48 -19.47
C VAL A 216 -3.47 -32.02 -18.06
N LEU A 217 -3.02 -33.27 -17.94
CA LEU A 217 -2.68 -33.86 -16.63
C LEU A 217 -1.48 -33.15 -15.98
N LEU A 218 -0.41 -32.87 -16.77
CA LEU A 218 0.78 -32.15 -16.32
C LEU A 218 0.47 -30.68 -15.94
N THR A 219 -0.57 -30.10 -16.50
CA THR A 219 -1.05 -28.76 -16.12
C THR A 219 -1.91 -28.84 -14.85
N SER A 220 -2.94 -29.68 -14.86
CA SER A 220 -3.94 -29.70 -13.80
C SER A 220 -3.45 -30.34 -12.50
N ALA A 221 -2.68 -31.44 -12.57
CA ALA A 221 -2.24 -32.15 -11.37
C ALA A 221 -1.25 -31.33 -10.53
N PRO A 222 -0.17 -30.70 -11.07
CA PRO A 222 0.70 -29.85 -10.28
C PRO A 222 0.00 -28.58 -9.76
N VAL A 223 -0.86 -27.95 -10.58
CA VAL A 223 -1.64 -26.78 -10.14
C VAL A 223 -2.51 -27.14 -8.94
N LEU A 224 -3.23 -28.25 -9.01
CA LEU A 224 -4.06 -28.70 -7.90
C LEU A 224 -3.24 -29.13 -6.67
N ALA A 225 -2.16 -29.90 -6.89
CA ALA A 225 -1.27 -30.34 -5.83
C ALA A 225 -0.63 -29.13 -5.10
N LYS A 226 -0.17 -28.15 -5.86
CA LYS A 226 0.43 -26.92 -5.33
C LYS A 226 -0.59 -26.06 -4.59
N PHE A 227 -1.79 -25.91 -5.13
CA PHE A 227 -2.91 -25.26 -4.45
C PHE A 227 -3.17 -25.89 -3.08
N VAL A 228 -3.37 -27.22 -3.05
CA VAL A 228 -3.66 -27.95 -1.81
C VAL A 228 -2.51 -27.84 -0.82
N LEU A 229 -1.27 -28.05 -1.30
CA LEU A 229 -0.08 -27.98 -0.46
C LEU A 229 0.06 -26.61 0.21
N VAL A 230 -0.02 -25.53 -0.58
CA VAL A 230 0.11 -24.16 -0.05
C VAL A 230 -1.04 -23.81 0.90
N ALA A 231 -2.27 -24.22 0.57
CA ALA A 231 -3.43 -24.00 1.43
C ALA A 231 -3.28 -24.76 2.77
N VAL A 232 -2.83 -26.02 2.74
CA VAL A 232 -2.59 -26.83 3.95
C VAL A 232 -1.48 -26.21 4.79
N LEU A 233 -0.36 -25.83 4.18
CA LEU A 233 0.75 -25.16 4.88
C LEU A 233 0.31 -23.84 5.51
N ALA A 234 -0.38 -22.98 4.76
CA ALA A 234 -0.90 -21.73 5.28
C ALA A 234 -1.84 -21.96 6.47
N ARG A 235 -2.69 -23.00 6.38
CA ARG A 235 -3.58 -23.42 7.47
C ARG A 235 -2.81 -23.96 8.68
N PHE A 236 -1.77 -24.74 8.46
CA PHE A 236 -0.87 -25.23 9.51
C PHE A 236 -0.23 -24.07 10.28
N PHE A 237 0.15 -23.00 9.59
CA PHE A 237 0.62 -21.74 10.18
C PHE A 237 -0.52 -20.80 10.63
N LYS A 238 -1.66 -21.39 11.02
CA LYS A 238 -2.80 -20.71 11.64
C LYS A 238 -3.45 -19.62 10.79
N ALA A 239 -3.30 -19.63 9.47
CA ALA A 239 -4.07 -18.75 8.61
C ALA A 239 -5.56 -19.10 8.67
N PRO A 240 -6.49 -18.13 8.65
CA PRO A 240 -7.91 -18.41 8.42
C PRO A 240 -8.09 -19.21 7.12
N LEU A 241 -9.08 -20.09 7.06
CA LEU A 241 -9.22 -21.00 5.91
C LEU A 241 -9.41 -20.24 4.59
N GLY A 242 -10.20 -19.16 4.58
CA GLY A 242 -10.38 -18.31 3.41
C GLY A 242 -9.07 -17.66 2.92
N VAL A 243 -8.21 -17.24 3.86
CA VAL A 243 -6.86 -16.70 3.56
C VAL A 243 -5.96 -17.81 3.02
N ALA A 244 -5.98 -19.00 3.63
CA ALA A 244 -5.18 -20.14 3.21
C ALA A 244 -5.54 -20.59 1.78
N LEU A 245 -6.84 -20.70 1.48
CA LEU A 245 -7.32 -21.06 0.14
C LEU A 245 -6.94 -20.01 -0.91
N ARG A 246 -7.10 -18.70 -0.62
CA ARG A 246 -6.65 -17.64 -1.53
C ARG A 246 -5.16 -17.70 -1.77
N THR A 247 -4.34 -17.82 -0.72
CA THR A 247 -2.88 -17.97 -0.84
C THR A 247 -2.52 -19.13 -1.77
N GLY A 248 -3.19 -20.28 -1.61
CA GLY A 248 -2.99 -21.44 -2.49
C GLY A 248 -3.36 -21.18 -3.94
N LEU A 249 -4.51 -20.53 -4.22
CA LEU A 249 -4.95 -20.20 -5.58
C LEU A 249 -3.99 -19.24 -6.29
N TYR A 250 -3.47 -18.24 -5.56
CA TYR A 250 -2.55 -17.24 -6.10
C TYR A 250 -1.17 -17.83 -6.44
N LEU A 251 -0.76 -18.91 -5.80
CA LEU A 251 0.55 -19.56 -5.99
C LEU A 251 0.50 -20.87 -6.76
N ALA A 252 -0.66 -21.29 -7.26
CA ALA A 252 -0.85 -22.61 -7.87
C ALA A 252 -0.15 -22.79 -9.23
N GLN A 253 0.06 -21.72 -10.01
CA GLN A 253 0.67 -21.75 -11.34
C GLN A 253 2.20 -21.92 -11.29
N ALA A 254 2.79 -22.28 -12.45
CA ALA A 254 4.23 -22.24 -12.67
C ALA A 254 4.72 -20.78 -12.79
N GLY A 255 6.04 -20.59 -12.70
CA GLY A 255 6.69 -19.29 -12.82
C GLY A 255 7.77 -19.26 -13.89
N GLU A 256 8.21 -18.05 -14.23
CA GLU A 256 9.23 -17.76 -15.25
C GLU A 256 10.57 -18.42 -14.96
N PHE A 257 10.99 -18.50 -13.71
CA PHE A 257 12.22 -19.19 -13.32
C PHE A 257 12.15 -20.70 -13.54
N GLY A 258 10.95 -21.28 -13.56
CA GLY A 258 10.75 -22.67 -13.92
C GLY A 258 11.21 -22.98 -15.35
N PHE A 259 10.99 -22.05 -16.31
CA PHE A 259 11.48 -22.20 -17.66
C PHE A 259 13.01 -22.19 -17.74
N VAL A 260 13.64 -21.32 -16.95
CA VAL A 260 15.11 -21.26 -16.87
C VAL A 260 15.67 -22.56 -16.32
N LEU A 261 15.10 -23.09 -15.24
CA LEU A 261 15.51 -24.36 -14.64
C LEU A 261 15.29 -25.55 -15.59
N LEU A 262 14.14 -25.57 -16.31
CA LEU A 262 13.82 -26.61 -17.29
C LEU A 262 14.81 -26.59 -18.46
N THR A 263 15.12 -25.40 -18.98
CA THR A 263 16.09 -25.23 -20.07
C THR A 263 17.47 -25.68 -19.63
N LEU A 264 17.92 -25.24 -18.46
CA LEU A 264 19.21 -25.61 -17.89
C LEU A 264 19.32 -27.13 -17.65
N GLY A 265 18.24 -27.74 -17.14
CA GLY A 265 18.17 -29.20 -16.98
C GLY A 265 18.22 -29.97 -18.31
N SER A 266 17.60 -29.43 -19.35
CA SER A 266 17.65 -29.99 -20.70
C SER A 266 19.05 -29.86 -21.32
N GLU A 267 19.73 -28.74 -21.19
CA GLU A 267 21.09 -28.50 -21.67
C GLU A 267 22.11 -29.44 -21.01
N HIS A 268 21.90 -29.79 -19.74
CA HIS A 268 22.73 -30.74 -19.02
C HIS A 268 22.24 -32.21 -19.13
N HIS A 269 21.33 -32.52 -20.05
CA HIS A 269 20.79 -33.87 -20.29
C HIS A 269 20.18 -34.54 -19.06
N LEU A 270 19.66 -33.77 -18.11
CA LEU A 270 18.98 -34.26 -16.91
C LEU A 270 17.53 -34.60 -17.16
N ILE A 271 16.97 -34.10 -18.27
CA ILE A 271 15.58 -34.32 -18.68
C ILE A 271 15.61 -34.87 -20.11
N ALA A 272 14.93 -35.98 -20.34
CA ALA A 272 14.81 -36.56 -21.68
C ALA A 272 14.07 -35.56 -22.62
N ALA A 273 14.59 -35.38 -23.83
CA ALA A 273 14.10 -34.39 -24.80
C ALA A 273 12.59 -34.51 -25.10
N GLN A 274 12.05 -35.72 -25.06
CA GLN A 274 10.62 -36.00 -25.29
C GLN A 274 9.69 -35.34 -24.25
N TRP A 275 10.19 -35.06 -23.04
CA TRP A 275 9.40 -34.46 -21.95
C TRP A 275 9.51 -32.94 -21.87
N VAL A 276 10.51 -32.33 -22.50
CA VAL A 276 10.75 -30.89 -22.43
C VAL A 276 9.55 -30.11 -22.99
N SER A 277 9.09 -30.43 -24.21
CA SER A 277 7.96 -29.74 -24.82
C SER A 277 6.63 -29.91 -24.08
N PRO A 278 6.22 -31.13 -23.65
CA PRO A 278 5.00 -31.29 -22.85
C PRO A 278 5.03 -30.56 -21.51
N VAL A 279 6.16 -30.58 -20.80
CA VAL A 279 6.32 -29.86 -19.52
C VAL A 279 6.29 -28.34 -19.76
N LEU A 280 7.00 -27.87 -20.76
CA LEU A 280 7.02 -26.44 -21.14
C LEU A 280 5.61 -25.96 -21.50
N ALA A 281 4.86 -26.75 -22.29
CA ALA A 281 3.47 -26.45 -22.63
C ALA A 281 2.57 -26.39 -21.38
N SER A 282 2.73 -27.33 -20.45
CA SER A 282 1.96 -27.36 -19.21
C SER A 282 2.21 -26.14 -18.33
N MET A 283 3.47 -25.70 -18.26
CA MET A 283 3.85 -24.49 -17.51
C MET A 283 3.23 -23.23 -18.15
N VAL A 284 3.34 -23.08 -19.48
CA VAL A 284 2.73 -21.95 -20.20
C VAL A 284 1.22 -21.94 -20.00
N LEU A 285 0.55 -23.09 -20.15
CA LEU A 285 -0.91 -23.20 -19.94
C LEU A 285 -1.30 -22.85 -18.51
N SER A 286 -0.54 -23.29 -17.51
CA SER A 286 -0.81 -22.94 -16.12
C SER A 286 -0.71 -21.43 -15.86
N MET A 287 0.25 -20.75 -16.50
CA MET A 287 0.40 -19.29 -16.41
C MET A 287 -0.73 -18.55 -17.14
N LEU A 288 -1.18 -19.04 -18.30
CA LEU A 288 -2.31 -18.47 -19.05
C LEU A 288 -3.64 -18.59 -18.28
N VAL A 289 -3.84 -19.68 -17.56
CA VAL A 289 -5.05 -19.91 -16.75
C VAL A 289 -5.01 -19.15 -15.42
N SER A 290 -3.83 -18.83 -14.90
CA SER A 290 -3.64 -18.19 -13.61
C SER A 290 -4.44 -16.90 -13.41
N PRO A 291 -4.47 -15.92 -14.34
CA PRO A 291 -5.26 -14.71 -14.17
C PRO A 291 -6.75 -15.00 -13.94
N PHE A 292 -7.30 -15.98 -14.66
CA PHE A 292 -8.70 -16.38 -14.51
C PHE A 292 -8.96 -17.01 -13.14
N ILE A 293 -8.04 -17.83 -12.63
CA ILE A 293 -8.12 -18.40 -11.28
C ILE A 293 -8.10 -17.27 -10.24
N ILE A 294 -7.18 -16.33 -10.37
CA ILE A 294 -7.02 -15.21 -9.45
C ILE A 294 -8.24 -14.30 -9.47
N LEU A 295 -8.72 -13.90 -10.64
CA LEU A 295 -9.91 -13.07 -10.80
C LEU A 295 -11.19 -13.69 -10.21
N HIS A 296 -11.28 -15.02 -10.25
CA HIS A 296 -12.42 -15.75 -9.70
C HIS A 296 -12.16 -16.35 -8.31
N SER A 297 -11.03 -16.04 -7.69
CA SER A 297 -10.60 -16.61 -6.41
C SER A 297 -11.67 -16.46 -5.31
N ASP A 298 -12.33 -15.31 -5.22
CA ASP A 298 -13.41 -15.07 -4.25
C ASP A 298 -14.61 -16.01 -4.48
N ARG A 299 -15.01 -16.21 -5.74
CA ARG A 299 -16.12 -17.15 -6.07
C ARG A 299 -15.75 -18.59 -5.76
N ILE A 300 -14.49 -18.99 -6.08
CA ILE A 300 -13.98 -20.34 -5.81
C ILE A 300 -13.92 -20.58 -4.31
N VAL A 301 -13.35 -19.68 -3.54
CA VAL A 301 -13.23 -19.80 -2.08
C VAL A 301 -14.60 -19.84 -1.43
N ASN A 302 -15.52 -18.96 -1.81
CA ASN A 302 -16.88 -18.93 -1.26
C ASN A 302 -17.67 -20.22 -1.58
N ARG A 303 -17.40 -20.89 -2.71
CA ARG A 303 -18.04 -22.15 -3.08
C ARG A 303 -17.44 -23.35 -2.34
N LEU A 304 -16.12 -23.33 -2.10
CA LEU A 304 -15.42 -24.38 -1.35
C LEU A 304 -15.68 -24.29 0.17
N TRP A 305 -15.95 -23.09 0.68
CA TRP A 305 -16.13 -22.82 2.09
C TRP A 305 -17.33 -21.91 2.34
N SER A 306 -18.50 -22.52 2.49
CA SER A 306 -19.77 -21.82 2.75
C SER A 306 -19.90 -21.25 4.18
N GLY A 307 -19.00 -21.59 5.10
CA GLY A 307 -19.04 -21.09 6.48
C GLY A 307 -18.86 -19.58 6.60
N ASP A 308 -17.95 -18.98 5.83
CA ASP A 308 -17.77 -17.54 5.77
C ASP A 308 -18.94 -16.85 5.07
N TRP A 309 -19.56 -17.51 4.09
CA TRP A 309 -20.72 -16.97 3.38
C TRP A 309 -21.96 -16.88 4.28
N LEU A 310 -22.20 -17.87 5.12
CA LEU A 310 -23.32 -17.85 6.07
C LEU A 310 -23.14 -16.74 7.10
N MET A 311 -21.94 -16.59 7.65
CA MET A 311 -21.61 -15.49 8.57
C MET A 311 -21.69 -14.12 7.87
N GLN A 312 -21.23 -14.01 6.62
CA GLN A 312 -21.36 -12.78 5.83
C GLN A 312 -22.81 -12.46 5.48
N SER A 313 -23.62 -13.47 5.09
CA SER A 313 -25.04 -13.26 4.78
C SER A 313 -25.83 -12.79 6.00
N VAL A 314 -25.56 -13.35 7.17
CA VAL A 314 -26.17 -12.93 8.44
C VAL A 314 -25.69 -11.52 8.80
N ALA A 315 -24.40 -11.21 8.63
CA ALA A 315 -23.85 -9.89 8.86
C ALA A 315 -24.49 -8.85 7.91
N LEU A 316 -24.51 -9.12 6.60
CA LEU A 316 -25.14 -8.23 5.60
C LEU A 316 -26.61 -7.99 5.88
N THR A 317 -27.36 -9.02 6.26
CA THR A 317 -28.77 -8.88 6.63
C THR A 317 -28.95 -8.03 7.89
N THR A 318 -28.07 -8.16 8.87
CA THR A 318 -28.08 -7.37 10.11
C THR A 318 -27.71 -5.90 9.81
N ILE A 319 -26.69 -5.67 8.98
CA ILE A 319 -26.30 -4.33 8.50
C ILE A 319 -27.51 -3.69 7.79
N ALA A 320 -28.09 -4.37 6.80
CA ALA A 320 -29.21 -3.85 6.02
C ALA A 320 -30.44 -3.52 6.88
N LYS A 321 -30.80 -4.36 7.85
CA LYS A 321 -31.92 -4.07 8.78
C LYS A 321 -31.70 -2.80 9.59
N LYS A 322 -30.49 -2.57 10.11
CA LYS A 322 -30.16 -1.36 10.87
C LYS A 322 -30.07 -0.14 9.96
N ALA A 323 -29.52 -0.29 8.74
CA ALA A 323 -29.40 0.78 7.76
C ALA A 323 -30.75 1.22 7.16
N MET A 324 -31.75 0.35 7.10
CA MET A 324 -33.07 0.70 6.54
C MET A 324 -33.77 1.80 7.32
N ALA A 325 -33.49 1.96 8.60
CA ALA A 325 -34.05 3.00 9.46
C ALA A 325 -33.27 4.34 9.41
N ALA A 326 -32.08 4.35 8.81
CA ALA A 326 -31.21 5.53 8.78
C ALA A 326 -31.21 6.19 7.39
N HIS A 327 -31.57 7.47 7.35
CA HIS A 327 -31.40 8.35 6.19
C HIS A 327 -30.43 9.45 6.59
N ALA A 328 -29.56 9.88 5.66
CA ALA A 328 -28.58 10.94 5.89
C ALA A 328 -27.66 10.65 7.10
N HIS A 329 -27.19 9.40 7.22
CA HIS A 329 -26.34 8.96 8.32
C HIS A 329 -24.85 8.95 7.92
N VAL A 330 -23.98 8.91 8.92
CA VAL A 330 -22.53 8.79 8.73
C VAL A 330 -22.12 7.31 8.81
N ILE A 331 -21.38 6.82 7.82
CA ILE A 331 -20.77 5.49 7.86
C ILE A 331 -19.38 5.62 8.48
N ILE A 332 -19.13 4.92 9.60
CA ILE A 332 -17.85 4.89 10.29
C ILE A 332 -17.17 3.55 9.97
N CYS A 333 -16.07 3.59 9.23
CA CYS A 333 -15.24 2.43 8.95
C CYS A 333 -14.21 2.28 10.07
N GLY A 334 -14.40 1.27 10.94
CA GLY A 334 -13.64 1.02 12.16
C GLY A 334 -14.27 1.62 13.42
N TYR A 335 -14.40 0.81 14.47
CA TYR A 335 -14.96 1.23 15.76
C TYR A 335 -13.93 1.12 16.89
N GLY A 336 -12.67 1.47 16.57
CA GLY A 336 -11.59 1.67 17.52
C GLY A 336 -11.78 2.96 18.34
N ARG A 337 -10.76 3.39 19.07
CA ARG A 337 -10.81 4.60 19.93
C ARG A 337 -11.33 5.84 19.19
N SER A 338 -10.85 6.09 17.98
CA SER A 338 -11.28 7.25 17.20
C SER A 338 -12.71 7.12 16.68
N GLY A 339 -13.09 5.93 16.19
CA GLY A 339 -14.48 5.66 15.78
C GLY A 339 -15.47 5.78 16.92
N GLN A 340 -15.12 5.30 18.13
CA GLN A 340 -15.96 5.45 19.34
C GLN A 340 -16.11 6.90 19.77
N ASN A 341 -15.03 7.68 19.73
CA ASN A 341 -15.11 9.11 20.06
C ASN A 341 -15.98 9.86 19.03
N LEU A 342 -15.78 9.60 17.73
CA LEU A 342 -16.61 10.19 16.69
C LEU A 342 -18.08 9.83 16.88
N ALA A 343 -18.40 8.56 17.10
CA ALA A 343 -19.75 8.09 17.35
C ALA A 343 -20.41 8.82 18.54
N ARG A 344 -19.68 9.03 19.63
CA ARG A 344 -20.15 9.77 20.80
C ARG A 344 -20.52 11.23 20.47
N PHE A 345 -19.71 11.91 19.65
CA PHE A 345 -20.03 13.28 19.24
C PHE A 345 -21.25 13.31 18.30
N LEU A 346 -21.37 12.34 17.37
CA LEU A 346 -22.54 12.24 16.52
C LEU A 346 -23.82 11.96 17.31
N ASP A 347 -23.75 11.09 18.34
CA ASP A 347 -24.85 10.84 19.27
C ASP A 347 -25.26 12.09 20.04
N GLN A 348 -24.30 12.92 20.50
CA GLN A 348 -24.58 14.18 21.20
C GLN A 348 -25.32 15.20 20.32
N GLU A 349 -25.00 15.23 19.03
CA GLU A 349 -25.64 16.11 18.05
C GLU A 349 -26.89 15.48 17.41
N GLY A 350 -27.27 14.26 17.81
CA GLY A 350 -28.41 13.54 17.26
C GLY A 350 -28.24 13.12 15.81
N ILE A 351 -27.00 13.04 15.31
CA ILE A 351 -26.68 12.63 13.94
C ILE A 351 -26.63 11.11 13.88
N PRO A 352 -27.48 10.45 13.06
CA PRO A 352 -27.45 9.02 12.95
C PRO A 352 -26.15 8.54 12.31
N TYR A 353 -25.60 7.43 12.82
CA TYR A 353 -24.42 6.79 12.24
C TYR A 353 -24.58 5.28 12.22
N MET A 354 -23.75 4.63 11.40
CA MET A 354 -23.54 3.21 11.38
C MET A 354 -22.05 2.90 11.32
N ALA A 355 -21.52 2.19 12.31
CA ALA A 355 -20.13 1.76 12.33
C ALA A 355 -19.98 0.32 11.87
N LEU A 356 -18.96 0.08 11.05
CA LEU A 356 -18.53 -1.25 10.60
C LEU A 356 -17.18 -1.57 11.25
N ASP A 357 -17.06 -2.73 11.90
CA ASP A 357 -15.80 -3.18 12.48
C ASP A 357 -15.58 -4.69 12.24
N LEU A 358 -14.32 -5.09 12.09
CA LEU A 358 -13.91 -6.49 11.88
C LEU A 358 -13.66 -7.25 13.20
N ASP A 359 -13.62 -6.56 14.33
CA ASP A 359 -13.42 -7.16 15.64
C ASP A 359 -14.77 -7.59 16.24
N PRO A 360 -15.07 -8.90 16.30
CA PRO A 360 -16.35 -9.39 16.77
C PRO A 360 -16.60 -9.14 18.25
N ASP A 361 -15.55 -9.03 19.07
CA ASP A 361 -15.69 -8.76 20.51
C ASP A 361 -16.04 -7.30 20.74
N ARG A 362 -15.42 -6.40 20.00
CA ARG A 362 -15.72 -4.96 20.01
C ARG A 362 -17.15 -4.69 19.54
N VAL A 363 -17.56 -5.32 18.44
CA VAL A 363 -18.95 -5.22 17.93
C VAL A 363 -19.96 -5.70 18.96
N ARG A 364 -19.69 -6.84 19.62
CA ARG A 364 -20.58 -7.41 20.64
C ARG A 364 -20.72 -6.48 21.85
N GLN A 365 -19.61 -5.94 22.35
CA GLN A 365 -19.60 -5.00 23.48
C GLN A 365 -20.34 -3.71 23.14
N ALA A 366 -20.09 -3.13 21.96
CA ALA A 366 -20.73 -1.92 21.49
C ALA A 366 -22.23 -2.11 21.26
N ALA A 367 -22.65 -3.24 20.69
CA ALA A 367 -24.06 -3.58 20.49
C ALA A 367 -24.79 -3.78 21.84
N ALA A 368 -24.13 -4.40 22.83
CA ALA A 368 -24.66 -4.54 24.18
C ALA A 368 -24.84 -3.17 24.89
N ALA A 369 -23.99 -2.19 24.55
CA ALA A 369 -24.11 -0.81 25.01
C ALA A 369 -25.14 0.03 24.20
N GLY A 370 -25.89 -0.57 23.28
CA GLY A 370 -26.91 0.12 22.48
C GLY A 370 -26.37 0.91 21.28
N GLN A 371 -25.07 0.80 21.00
CA GLN A 371 -24.42 1.55 19.93
C GLN A 371 -24.73 0.95 18.54
N SER A 372 -24.77 1.80 17.51
CA SER A 372 -25.09 1.39 16.13
C SER A 372 -23.85 0.81 15.42
N VAL A 373 -23.35 -0.33 15.92
CA VAL A 373 -22.17 -1.00 15.38
C VAL A 373 -22.54 -2.39 14.84
N VAL A 374 -21.94 -2.76 13.73
CA VAL A 374 -22.20 -4.06 13.06
C VAL A 374 -20.88 -4.68 12.63
N PHE A 375 -20.80 -6.01 12.68
CA PHE A 375 -19.67 -6.74 12.13
C PHE A 375 -19.69 -6.65 10.59
N GLY A 376 -18.61 -6.15 10.01
CA GLY A 376 -18.47 -6.06 8.55
C GLY A 376 -17.14 -5.46 8.12
N ASP A 377 -16.67 -5.91 6.96
CA ASP A 377 -15.48 -5.38 6.31
C ASP A 377 -15.88 -4.19 5.42
N ALA A 378 -15.52 -2.98 5.84
CA ALA A 378 -15.82 -1.75 5.09
C ALA A 378 -15.07 -1.68 3.74
N ALA A 379 -13.96 -2.42 3.58
CA ALA A 379 -13.25 -2.51 2.31
C ALA A 379 -13.95 -3.45 1.28
N ARG A 380 -15.18 -3.88 1.56
CA ARG A 380 -16.00 -4.71 0.65
C ARG A 380 -17.27 -3.97 0.24
N LEU A 381 -17.49 -3.91 -1.08
CA LEU A 381 -18.67 -3.25 -1.65
C LEU A 381 -20.01 -3.73 -1.03
N PRO A 382 -20.27 -5.05 -0.84
CA PRO A 382 -21.55 -5.49 -0.26
C PRO A 382 -21.77 -4.96 1.15
N SER A 383 -20.73 -4.76 1.96
CA SER A 383 -20.84 -4.20 3.32
C SER A 383 -21.21 -2.71 3.27
N LEU A 384 -20.53 -1.92 2.43
CA LEU A 384 -20.82 -0.50 2.25
C LEU A 384 -22.23 -0.27 1.68
N MET A 385 -22.61 -1.06 0.66
CA MET A 385 -23.97 -0.96 0.06
C MET A 385 -25.05 -1.33 1.08
N SER A 386 -24.83 -2.39 1.87
CA SER A 386 -25.74 -2.79 2.94
C SER A 386 -25.82 -1.77 4.06
N ALA A 387 -24.70 -1.06 4.33
CA ALA A 387 -24.66 0.06 5.26
C ALA A 387 -25.37 1.32 4.73
N GLY A 388 -25.87 1.30 3.51
CA GLY A 388 -26.64 2.40 2.93
C GLY A 388 -25.77 3.48 2.27
N LEU A 389 -24.63 3.11 1.66
CA LEU A 389 -23.68 4.03 1.05
C LEU A 389 -24.34 5.11 0.17
N ALA A 390 -25.27 4.74 -0.70
CA ALA A 390 -25.95 5.69 -1.59
C ALA A 390 -26.84 6.75 -0.85
N ARG A 391 -27.07 6.58 0.45
CA ARG A 391 -27.90 7.47 1.29
C ARG A 391 -27.11 8.06 2.44
N ALA A 392 -25.80 7.76 2.52
CA ALA A 392 -24.94 8.28 3.55
C ALA A 392 -24.62 9.76 3.31
N SER A 393 -24.54 10.54 4.38
CA SER A 393 -24.07 11.92 4.33
C SER A 393 -22.55 12.03 4.26
N ALA A 394 -21.84 11.06 4.84
CA ALA A 394 -20.39 10.97 4.80
C ALA A 394 -19.90 9.56 5.10
N VAL A 395 -18.69 9.24 4.66
CA VAL A 395 -17.94 8.04 5.04
C VAL A 395 -16.67 8.48 5.77
N VAL A 396 -16.40 7.88 6.93
CA VAL A 396 -15.21 8.20 7.73
C VAL A 396 -14.38 6.94 7.96
N VAL A 397 -13.15 6.93 7.49
CA VAL A 397 -12.18 5.87 7.76
C VAL A 397 -11.37 6.25 9.00
N SER A 398 -11.63 5.57 10.11
CA SER A 398 -11.14 5.93 11.44
C SER A 398 -9.88 5.15 11.89
N TYR A 399 -9.38 4.22 11.07
CA TYR A 399 -8.19 3.41 11.35
C TYR A 399 -7.04 3.73 10.40
N HIS A 400 -5.82 3.28 10.76
CA HIS A 400 -4.59 3.56 10.03
C HIS A 400 -4.21 2.38 9.13
N ASP A 401 -4.93 2.18 8.06
CA ASP A 401 -4.58 1.16 7.06
C ASP A 401 -4.80 1.78 5.68
N THR A 402 -3.76 2.41 5.15
CA THR A 402 -3.79 3.14 3.87
C THR A 402 -4.29 2.28 2.71
N PRO A 403 -3.90 0.99 2.56
CA PRO A 403 -4.44 0.14 1.50
C PRO A 403 -5.94 -0.10 1.61
N SER A 404 -6.44 -0.32 2.82
CA SER A 404 -7.89 -0.48 3.04
C SER A 404 -8.63 0.83 2.79
N ALA A 405 -8.06 1.97 3.19
CA ALA A 405 -8.61 3.29 2.92
C ALA A 405 -8.70 3.59 1.42
N LEU A 406 -7.65 3.29 0.66
CA LEU A 406 -7.63 3.42 -0.81
C LEU A 406 -8.73 2.58 -1.46
N LYS A 407 -8.94 1.36 -0.98
CA LYS A 407 -9.99 0.48 -1.49
C LYS A 407 -11.38 1.02 -1.18
N ILE A 408 -11.60 1.57 0.02
CA ILE A 408 -12.86 2.23 0.39
C ILE A 408 -13.10 3.46 -0.49
N LEU A 409 -12.08 4.30 -0.68
CA LEU A 409 -12.15 5.49 -1.55
C LEU A 409 -12.55 5.11 -2.98
N HIS A 410 -11.90 4.10 -3.55
CA HIS A 410 -12.24 3.59 -4.88
C HIS A 410 -13.70 3.12 -4.97
N LEU A 411 -14.15 2.32 -3.99
CA LEU A 411 -15.53 1.82 -3.95
C LEU A 411 -16.56 2.93 -3.79
N VAL A 412 -16.27 3.93 -2.94
CA VAL A 412 -17.17 5.08 -2.74
C VAL A 412 -17.19 5.95 -4.00
N HIS A 413 -16.04 6.23 -4.59
CA HIS A 413 -15.96 7.03 -5.81
C HIS A 413 -16.72 6.39 -7.00
N GLU A 414 -16.65 5.06 -7.14
CA GLU A 414 -17.33 4.32 -8.21
C GLU A 414 -18.85 4.25 -8.00
N HIS A 415 -19.33 4.09 -6.76
CA HIS A 415 -20.74 3.77 -6.48
C HIS A 415 -21.55 4.91 -5.84
N ALA A 416 -20.88 5.90 -5.26
CA ALA A 416 -21.51 7.05 -4.61
C ALA A 416 -20.58 8.29 -4.65
N PRO A 417 -20.26 8.83 -5.84
CA PRO A 417 -19.26 9.89 -6.03
C PRO A 417 -19.58 11.21 -5.31
N THR A 418 -20.82 11.43 -4.92
CA THR A 418 -21.26 12.64 -4.20
C THR A 418 -21.09 12.54 -2.69
N VAL A 419 -20.78 11.36 -2.15
CA VAL A 419 -20.62 11.15 -0.71
C VAL A 419 -19.19 11.52 -0.30
N PRO A 420 -19.00 12.51 0.58
CA PRO A 420 -17.68 12.90 1.04
C PRO A 420 -17.04 11.80 1.89
N VAL A 421 -15.73 11.63 1.71
CA VAL A 421 -14.94 10.63 2.44
C VAL A 421 -13.84 11.32 3.24
N LEU A 422 -13.87 11.15 4.56
CA LEU A 422 -12.78 11.55 5.45
C LEU A 422 -11.89 10.34 5.76
N VAL A 423 -10.58 10.54 5.68
CA VAL A 423 -9.61 9.49 6.00
C VAL A 423 -8.64 9.98 7.07
N ARG A 424 -8.45 9.18 8.12
CA ARG A 424 -7.47 9.41 9.16
C ARG A 424 -6.16 8.73 8.83
N THR A 425 -5.03 9.45 8.97
CA THR A 425 -3.67 8.92 8.81
C THR A 425 -2.84 9.12 10.09
N ILE A 426 -1.71 8.44 10.19
CA ILE A 426 -0.75 8.67 11.29
C ILE A 426 -0.03 9.99 11.09
N ASP A 427 0.50 10.19 9.89
CA ASP A 427 1.29 11.36 9.48
C ASP A 427 0.85 11.86 8.08
N ASP A 428 1.65 12.72 7.50
CA ASP A 428 1.40 13.34 6.19
C ASP A 428 1.96 12.55 4.99
N ALA A 429 2.65 11.41 5.22
CA ALA A 429 3.31 10.65 4.17
C ALA A 429 2.33 10.15 3.08
N ASP A 430 1.14 9.72 3.48
CA ASP A 430 0.14 9.16 2.57
C ASP A 430 -0.92 10.18 2.12
N MET A 431 -0.83 11.44 2.55
CA MET A 431 -1.87 12.45 2.28
C MET A 431 -2.14 12.65 0.79
N ASP A 432 -1.09 12.83 0.00
CA ASP A 432 -1.21 13.10 -1.44
C ASP A 432 -1.81 11.90 -2.17
N THR A 433 -1.41 10.69 -1.78
CA THR A 433 -1.93 9.43 -2.35
C THR A 433 -3.43 9.27 -2.07
N LEU A 434 -3.85 9.53 -0.82
CA LEU A 434 -5.26 9.41 -0.42
C LEU A 434 -6.14 10.49 -1.06
N LYS A 435 -5.62 11.71 -1.20
CA LYS A 435 -6.33 12.79 -1.90
C LYS A 435 -6.45 12.52 -3.39
N ALA A 436 -5.39 12.07 -4.05
CA ALA A 436 -5.43 11.65 -5.44
C ALA A 436 -6.43 10.49 -5.67
N ALA A 437 -6.64 9.64 -4.65
CA ALA A 437 -7.64 8.57 -4.67
C ALA A 437 -9.09 9.05 -4.40
N GLY A 438 -9.31 10.35 -4.17
CA GLY A 438 -10.65 10.94 -4.00
C GLY A 438 -11.09 11.15 -2.54
N ALA A 439 -10.16 11.17 -1.57
CA ALA A 439 -10.50 11.58 -0.21
C ALA A 439 -10.88 13.08 -0.20
N THR A 440 -12.05 13.39 0.36
CA THR A 440 -12.49 14.78 0.54
C THR A 440 -11.60 15.49 1.53
N GLU A 441 -11.27 14.81 2.62
CA GLU A 441 -10.36 15.32 3.64
C GLU A 441 -9.49 14.18 4.20
N VAL A 442 -8.22 14.50 4.46
CA VAL A 442 -7.27 13.58 5.11
C VAL A 442 -6.76 14.24 6.39
N VAL A 443 -6.95 13.57 7.52
CA VAL A 443 -6.63 14.08 8.85
C VAL A 443 -5.40 13.36 9.40
N PRO A 444 -4.19 13.98 9.36
CA PRO A 444 -2.98 13.41 9.92
C PRO A 444 -2.93 13.63 11.43
N GLU A 445 -3.02 12.55 12.21
CA GLU A 445 -3.11 12.58 13.67
C GLU A 445 -1.91 13.25 14.34
N ALA A 446 -0.70 12.98 13.86
CA ALA A 446 0.54 13.55 14.40
C ALA A 446 0.56 15.09 14.28
N ILE A 447 0.07 15.63 13.17
CA ILE A 447 0.02 17.07 12.91
C ILE A 447 -1.05 17.72 13.79
N GLU A 448 -2.25 17.17 13.80
CA GLU A 448 -3.36 17.69 14.62
C GLU A 448 -3.01 17.63 16.11
N GLY A 449 -2.39 16.53 16.57
CA GLY A 449 -1.88 16.41 17.95
C GLY A 449 -0.81 17.46 18.27
N SER A 450 0.10 17.75 17.35
CA SER A 450 1.15 18.77 17.51
C SER A 450 0.57 20.18 17.57
N LEU A 451 -0.42 20.50 16.74
CA LEU A 451 -1.12 21.78 16.78
C LEU A 451 -1.89 21.98 18.08
N MET A 452 -2.54 20.93 18.57
CA MET A 452 -3.23 20.97 19.86
C MET A 452 -2.25 21.17 21.03
N LEU A 453 -1.11 20.45 21.03
CA LEU A 453 -0.06 20.62 22.03
C LEU A 453 0.50 22.04 22.01
N ALA A 454 0.82 22.58 20.83
CA ALA A 454 1.29 23.95 20.69
C ALA A 454 0.26 24.96 21.21
N GLY A 455 -1.02 24.77 20.90
CA GLY A 455 -2.11 25.60 21.41
C GLY A 455 -2.18 25.62 22.95
N HIS A 456 -2.08 24.45 23.58
CA HIS A 456 -2.06 24.35 25.04
C HIS A 456 -0.83 25.02 25.66
N VAL A 457 0.36 24.82 25.09
CA VAL A 457 1.59 25.48 25.57
C VAL A 457 1.47 26.99 25.46
N LEU A 458 1.02 27.52 24.31
CA LEU A 458 0.82 28.96 24.13
C LEU A 458 -0.16 29.55 25.14
N ALA A 459 -1.26 28.84 25.44
CA ALA A 459 -2.22 29.25 26.44
C ALA A 459 -1.60 29.26 27.87
N LEU A 460 -0.80 28.24 28.21
CA LEU A 460 -0.14 28.13 29.51
C LEU A 460 0.91 29.21 29.71
N VAL A 461 1.59 29.68 28.67
CA VAL A 461 2.57 30.77 28.78
C VAL A 461 1.92 32.16 28.67
N GLY A 462 0.57 32.25 28.72
CA GLY A 462 -0.17 33.51 28.82
C GLY A 462 -0.51 34.17 27.49
N VAL A 463 -0.37 33.48 26.34
CA VAL A 463 -0.83 34.00 25.05
C VAL A 463 -2.37 34.04 25.07
N PRO A 464 -3.02 35.17 24.71
CA PRO A 464 -4.48 35.27 24.70
C PRO A 464 -5.12 34.16 23.84
N MET A 465 -6.18 33.53 24.34
CA MET A 465 -6.82 32.37 23.70
C MET A 465 -7.27 32.66 22.25
N LYS A 466 -7.76 33.86 21.94
CA LYS A 466 -8.10 34.26 20.58
C LYS A 466 -6.90 34.20 19.63
N ARG A 467 -5.72 34.61 20.10
CA ARG A 467 -4.48 34.54 19.34
C ARG A 467 -3.99 33.09 19.16
N VAL A 468 -4.12 32.27 20.19
CA VAL A 468 -3.82 30.84 20.13
C VAL A 468 -4.68 30.17 19.06
N ILE A 469 -6.00 30.40 19.08
CA ILE A 469 -6.94 29.83 18.10
C ILE A 469 -6.58 30.31 16.69
N ARG A 470 -6.23 31.58 16.50
CA ARG A 470 -5.80 32.11 15.21
C ARG A 470 -4.52 31.42 14.72
N ILE A 471 -3.46 31.36 15.53
CA ILE A 471 -2.18 30.73 15.19
C ILE A 471 -2.38 29.25 14.81
N THR A 472 -3.15 28.50 15.58
CA THR A 472 -3.40 27.08 15.29
C THR A 472 -4.26 26.91 14.04
N ARG A 473 -5.21 27.79 13.80
CA ARG A 473 -6.02 27.81 12.58
C ARG A 473 -5.18 28.16 11.36
N ASP A 474 -4.40 29.23 11.41
CA ASP A 474 -3.52 29.67 10.33
C ASP A 474 -2.49 28.59 9.98
N ALA A 475 -1.93 27.92 10.97
CA ALA A 475 -1.01 26.81 10.79
C ALA A 475 -1.69 25.58 10.13
N ARG A 476 -2.93 25.30 10.51
CA ARG A 476 -3.77 24.27 9.86
C ARG A 476 -4.07 24.66 8.41
N ASP A 477 -4.55 25.88 8.18
CA ASP A 477 -4.92 26.39 6.88
C ASP A 477 -3.71 26.50 5.94
N ALA A 478 -2.54 26.91 6.42
CA ALA A 478 -1.32 26.96 5.63
C ALA A 478 -0.86 25.58 5.12
N ARG A 479 -1.02 24.53 5.92
CA ARG A 479 -0.72 23.16 5.49
C ARG A 479 -1.80 22.56 4.58
N TYR A 480 -3.06 22.94 4.77
CA TYR A 480 -4.16 22.51 3.91
C TYR A 480 -4.34 23.41 2.68
N ALA A 481 -3.82 24.65 2.67
CA ALA A 481 -3.96 25.62 1.56
C ALA A 481 -3.21 25.19 0.29
N LEU A 482 -2.10 24.47 0.42
CA LEU A 482 -1.42 23.85 -0.73
C LEU A 482 -2.31 22.87 -1.50
N LEU A 483 -3.44 22.45 -0.92
CA LEU A 483 -4.35 21.45 -1.44
C LEU A 483 -5.73 22.03 -1.82
N ARG A 484 -6.04 23.27 -1.43
CA ARG A 484 -7.29 23.97 -1.80
C ARG A 484 -7.36 24.36 -3.28
N GLY A 485 -6.21 24.42 -3.98
CA GLY A 485 -6.16 24.74 -5.42
C GLY A 485 -6.85 23.73 -6.35
N TYR A 486 -7.39 22.61 -5.80
CA TYR A 486 -8.07 21.58 -6.59
C TYR A 486 -9.61 21.57 -6.46
N PHE A 487 -10.19 22.34 -5.54
CA PHE A 487 -11.64 22.43 -5.42
C PHE A 487 -12.17 23.69 -6.14
N HIS A 488 -12.42 23.57 -7.42
CA HIS A 488 -13.26 24.51 -8.17
C HIS A 488 -14.70 24.27 -7.74
N GLY A 489 -15.24 25.15 -6.91
CA GLY A 489 -16.67 25.12 -6.54
C GLY A 489 -17.04 25.66 -5.16
N ALA A 490 -16.08 25.92 -4.27
CA ALA A 490 -16.35 26.50 -2.96
C ALA A 490 -15.66 27.86 -2.72
N ASP A 491 -14.79 28.31 -3.64
CA ASP A 491 -13.91 29.48 -3.44
C ASP A 491 -14.31 30.74 -4.21
N ASP A 492 -15.39 30.72 -4.99
CA ASP A 492 -15.88 31.96 -5.62
C ASP A 492 -16.50 32.94 -4.62
N ASP A 493 -16.97 32.46 -3.46
CA ASP A 493 -17.52 33.32 -2.41
C ASP A 493 -16.43 33.89 -1.46
N THR A 494 -15.24 33.28 -1.38
CA THR A 494 -14.19 33.70 -0.42
C THR A 494 -13.35 34.87 -0.94
N ALA A 495 -13.17 35.06 -2.24
CA ALA A 495 -12.43 36.18 -2.79
C ALA A 495 -13.22 37.51 -2.69
N GLU A 496 -14.54 37.46 -2.81
CA GLU A 496 -15.40 38.62 -2.55
C GLU A 496 -15.57 38.88 -1.04
N GLU A 497 -15.61 37.85 -0.19
CA GLU A 497 -15.69 37.99 1.27
C GLU A 497 -14.42 38.59 1.92
N LEU A 498 -13.24 38.42 1.36
CA LEU A 498 -11.99 39.03 1.82
C LEU A 498 -11.95 40.56 1.63
N HIS A 499 -12.79 41.10 0.78
CA HIS A 499 -12.86 42.54 0.49
C HIS A 499 -14.10 43.20 1.09
N LEU A 500 -15.03 42.43 1.72
CA LEU A 500 -16.19 43.00 2.40
C LEU A 500 -15.78 43.58 3.78
N GLU A 501 -16.17 44.84 4.03
CA GLU A 501 -16.04 45.45 5.35
C GLU A 501 -16.87 44.69 6.37
N ARG A 502 -16.24 44.28 7.46
CA ARG A 502 -16.89 43.57 8.59
C ARG A 502 -16.78 44.36 9.88
N LEU A 503 -17.76 44.17 10.76
CA LEU A 503 -17.70 44.69 12.12
C LEU A 503 -16.94 43.70 13.00
N HIS A 504 -15.94 44.22 13.74
CA HIS A 504 -15.16 43.44 14.69
C HIS A 504 -15.08 44.18 16.04
N SER A 505 -15.24 43.46 17.15
CA SER A 505 -15.20 44.06 18.47
C SER A 505 -13.94 43.67 19.22
N VAL A 506 -13.19 44.65 19.71
CA VAL A 506 -11.96 44.47 20.48
C VAL A 506 -12.15 45.07 21.86
N THR A 507 -11.94 44.26 22.94
CA THR A 507 -12.01 44.72 24.33
C THR A 507 -10.59 44.92 24.86
N LEU A 508 -10.32 46.07 25.46
CA LEU A 508 -9.00 46.44 25.96
C LEU A 508 -8.73 45.83 27.35
N PRO A 509 -7.78 44.90 27.46
CA PRO A 509 -7.36 44.38 28.77
C PRO A 509 -6.43 45.37 29.47
N SER A 510 -6.15 45.11 30.76
CA SER A 510 -5.15 45.86 31.51
C SER A 510 -3.71 45.62 30.98
N GLY A 511 -2.91 46.65 30.84
CA GLY A 511 -1.50 46.54 30.45
C GLY A 511 -1.19 46.82 28.97
N VAL A 512 -2.19 47.15 28.13
CA VAL A 512 -1.96 47.49 26.71
C VAL A 512 -1.60 48.97 26.57
N ARG A 513 -0.70 49.31 25.62
CA ARG A 513 -0.18 50.68 25.41
C ARG A 513 -1.24 51.71 25.04
N CYS A 514 -2.32 51.32 24.42
CA CYS A 514 -3.37 52.24 23.98
C CYS A 514 -4.25 52.73 25.14
N VAL A 515 -4.24 52.10 26.31
CA VAL A 515 -4.98 52.56 27.51
C VAL A 515 -4.37 53.83 28.03
N GLY A 516 -5.22 54.85 28.26
CA GLY A 516 -4.81 56.18 28.67
C GLY A 516 -4.43 57.14 27.52
N THR A 517 -4.51 56.68 26.27
CA THR A 517 -4.28 57.52 25.08
C THR A 517 -5.62 57.90 24.40
N PRO A 518 -5.72 59.08 23.78
CA PRO A 518 -6.91 59.42 22.99
C PRO A 518 -7.02 58.53 21.76
N LEU A 519 -8.26 58.21 21.34
CA LEU A 519 -8.57 57.30 20.24
C LEU A 519 -7.86 57.72 18.93
N GLY A 520 -7.78 59.03 18.61
CA GLY A 520 -7.07 59.54 17.46
C GLY A 520 -5.55 59.29 17.50
N GLY A 521 -4.95 59.05 18.69
CA GLY A 521 -3.54 58.72 18.85
C GLY A 521 -3.17 57.28 18.49
N VAL A 522 -4.15 56.37 18.32
CA VAL A 522 -3.90 54.97 18.01
C VAL A 522 -3.76 54.68 16.51
N ALA A 523 -3.90 55.71 15.68
CA ALA A 523 -3.68 55.67 14.21
C ALA A 523 -4.39 54.51 13.46
N LEU A 524 -5.60 54.12 13.90
CA LEU A 524 -6.41 53.02 13.29
C LEU A 524 -6.81 53.34 11.84
N HIS A 525 -7.06 54.64 11.52
CA HIS A 525 -7.33 55.09 10.18
C HIS A 525 -6.19 54.79 9.19
N ALA A 526 -4.94 54.82 9.63
CA ALA A 526 -3.77 54.51 8.81
C ALA A 526 -3.69 53.02 8.44
N LEU A 527 -4.40 52.15 9.19
CA LEU A 527 -4.50 50.74 8.95
C LEU A 527 -5.72 50.37 8.08
N GLY A 528 -6.50 51.38 7.63
CA GLY A 528 -7.73 51.16 6.85
C GLY A 528 -8.92 50.66 7.70
N VAL A 529 -8.95 50.96 8.99
CA VAL A 529 -10.00 50.56 9.92
C VAL A 529 -10.73 51.78 10.48
N GLN A 530 -12.04 51.78 10.45
CA GLN A 530 -12.89 52.82 11.04
C GLN A 530 -13.45 52.35 12.38
N VAL A 531 -13.40 53.20 13.40
CA VAL A 531 -14.07 52.93 14.69
C VAL A 531 -15.51 53.38 14.61
N VAL A 532 -16.44 52.42 14.68
CA VAL A 532 -17.89 52.68 14.59
C VAL A 532 -18.44 53.15 15.92
N SER A 533 -18.03 52.53 17.03
CA SER A 533 -18.47 52.92 18.36
C SER A 533 -17.50 52.39 19.43
N VAL A 534 -17.52 53.02 20.60
CA VAL A 534 -16.81 52.56 21.79
C VAL A 534 -17.87 52.25 22.87
N ARG A 535 -17.78 51.11 23.50
CA ARG A 535 -18.66 50.68 24.60
C ARG A 535 -17.83 50.59 25.91
N ARG A 536 -18.20 51.39 26.91
CA ARG A 536 -17.63 51.36 28.25
C ARG A 536 -18.57 50.59 29.20
N PRO A 537 -18.07 49.72 30.06
CA PRO A 537 -18.92 48.82 30.88
C PRO A 537 -20.00 49.51 31.71
N ASN A 538 -19.78 50.74 32.16
CA ASN A 538 -20.73 51.45 33.03
C ASN A 538 -21.43 52.65 32.32
N GLN A 539 -21.12 52.95 31.06
CA GLN A 539 -21.67 54.12 30.37
C GLN A 539 -22.41 53.77 29.05
N GLY A 540 -22.41 52.50 28.68
CA GLY A 540 -23.07 52.03 27.45
C GLY A 540 -22.29 52.36 26.16
N VAL A 541 -23.00 52.49 25.05
CA VAL A 541 -22.38 52.78 23.73
C VAL A 541 -22.23 54.29 23.56
N VAL A 542 -21.01 54.74 23.31
CA VAL A 542 -20.64 56.16 23.06
C VAL A 542 -20.16 56.32 21.61
N SER A 543 -20.42 57.48 21.02
CA SER A 543 -19.89 57.78 19.69
C SER A 543 -18.37 57.90 19.74
N ALA A 544 -17.70 57.32 18.74
CA ALA A 544 -16.23 57.31 18.66
C ALA A 544 -15.72 58.72 18.30
N ALA A 545 -15.42 59.56 19.29
CA ALA A 545 -14.75 60.84 19.09
C ALA A 545 -13.23 60.66 19.19
N GLU A 546 -12.45 61.40 18.39
CA GLU A 546 -10.99 61.24 18.32
C GLU A 546 -10.28 61.63 19.63
N ASP A 547 -10.91 62.48 20.45
CA ASP A 547 -10.44 62.93 21.75
C ASP A 547 -10.81 61.98 22.89
N TRP A 548 -11.56 60.88 22.60
CA TRP A 548 -11.97 59.91 23.59
C TRP A 548 -10.76 59.16 24.17
N VAL A 549 -10.52 59.28 25.48
CA VAL A 549 -9.45 58.56 26.17
C VAL A 549 -9.86 57.13 26.45
N LEU A 550 -9.09 56.18 25.94
CA LEU A 550 -9.34 54.73 26.10
C LEU A 550 -9.01 54.27 27.53
N GLU A 551 -9.93 53.50 28.12
CA GLU A 551 -9.77 52.90 29.44
C GLU A 551 -9.79 51.37 29.40
N VAL A 552 -9.30 50.74 30.47
CA VAL A 552 -9.38 49.28 30.64
C VAL A 552 -10.83 48.82 30.63
N GLY A 553 -11.16 47.83 29.82
CA GLY A 553 -12.51 47.30 29.66
C GLY A 553 -13.35 47.97 28.57
N ASP A 554 -12.83 49.05 27.92
CA ASP A 554 -13.49 49.59 26.75
C ASP A 554 -13.51 48.57 25.60
N THR A 555 -14.66 48.45 24.94
CA THR A 555 -14.83 47.60 23.75
C THR A 555 -15.03 48.48 22.54
N LEU A 556 -14.06 48.45 21.63
CA LEU A 556 -14.12 49.17 20.37
C LEU A 556 -14.80 48.29 19.32
N VAL A 557 -15.79 48.85 18.59
CA VAL A 557 -16.39 48.22 17.42
C VAL A 557 -15.76 48.80 16.19
N LEU A 558 -15.01 48.00 15.46
CA LEU A 558 -14.22 48.34 14.31
C LEU A 558 -14.90 47.88 13.02
N SER A 559 -14.83 48.71 11.94
CA SER A 559 -15.25 48.31 10.57
C SER A 559 -14.04 48.37 9.65
N GLY A 560 -13.86 47.33 8.82
CA GLY A 560 -12.78 47.23 7.87
C GLY A 560 -12.71 45.84 7.23
N VAL A 561 -11.80 45.68 6.28
CA VAL A 561 -11.51 44.38 5.69
C VAL A 561 -10.79 43.46 6.69
N PRO A 562 -10.94 42.14 6.63
CA PRO A 562 -10.43 41.21 7.63
C PRO A 562 -8.95 41.36 7.97
N GLU A 563 -8.10 41.61 6.97
CA GLU A 563 -6.66 41.83 7.17
C GLU A 563 -6.32 43.16 7.92
N ALA A 564 -7.08 44.18 7.62
CA ALA A 564 -6.95 45.48 8.29
C ALA A 564 -7.41 45.38 9.74
N LEU A 565 -8.52 44.71 10.00
CA LEU A 565 -9.06 44.45 11.34
C LEU A 565 -8.09 43.65 12.20
N ALA A 566 -7.43 42.63 11.64
CA ALA A 566 -6.45 41.83 12.36
C ALA A 566 -5.22 42.66 12.76
N ARG A 567 -4.71 43.53 11.85
CA ARG A 567 -3.61 44.47 12.17
C ARG A 567 -4.00 45.51 13.20
N ALA A 568 -5.24 45.99 13.14
CA ALA A 568 -5.77 46.95 14.12
C ALA A 568 -5.91 46.32 15.50
N GLU A 569 -6.37 45.08 15.59
CA GLU A 569 -6.46 44.30 16.84
C GLU A 569 -5.06 44.08 17.43
N ASP A 570 -4.06 43.67 16.63
CA ASP A 570 -2.69 43.52 17.11
C ASP A 570 -2.09 44.82 17.62
N ASN A 571 -2.39 45.95 16.97
CA ASN A 571 -1.94 47.29 17.43
C ASN A 571 -2.61 47.68 18.76
N LEU A 572 -3.91 47.45 18.89
CA LEU A 572 -4.67 47.76 20.11
C LEU A 572 -4.27 46.89 21.29
N LEU A 573 -3.92 45.64 21.05
CA LEU A 573 -3.57 44.65 22.08
C LEU A 573 -2.03 44.55 22.30
N SER A 574 -1.23 45.40 21.64
CA SER A 574 0.22 45.46 21.88
C SER A 574 0.52 45.94 23.29
N LEU A 575 1.39 45.18 24.02
CA LEU A 575 1.85 45.46 25.38
C LEU A 575 2.81 46.67 25.44
#